data_c45f848899d89c4004e7b5568d47c535
#
_entry.id   c45f848899d89c4004e7b5568d47c535
#
_cell.length_a   1.000
_cell.length_b   1.000
_cell.length_c   1.000
_cell.angle_alpha   90.00
_cell.angle_beta   90.00
_cell.angle_gamma   90.00
#
_symmetry.space_group_name_H-M   'P 1'
#
loop_
_entity.id
_entity.type
_entity.pdbx_description
1 polymer ?
#
loop_
_entity_poly.entity_id
_entity_poly.type
_entity_poly.pdbx_seq_one_letter_code
_entity_poly.pdbx_strand_id
1 'polypeptide(L)'
;MKTAIVKTLTAATAALLLAAASGCTSQDTLAKIDAAAASAKAAQADAAAAKAAADSAAASASSAGSDASAAQSTANQALQAAQASQSCCDATNEKIDRAFKKSMGK
;
A
#
# COMPACT_ATOMS: atom_id res chain seq x y z
N MET A 1 14.47 10.87 -4.47
CA MET A 1 13.66 11.51 -3.42
C MET A 1 13.99 11.05 -2.00
N LYS A 2 14.21 9.78 -1.74
CA LYS A 2 14.57 9.27 -0.39
C LYS A 2 15.90 9.81 0.14
N THR A 3 16.89 10.03 -0.70
CA THR A 3 18.20 10.56 -0.32
C THR A 3 18.21 12.05 -0.01
N ALA A 4 17.29 12.82 -0.57
CA ALA A 4 17.18 14.26 -0.29
C ALA A 4 16.55 14.54 1.09
N ILE A 5 15.57 13.73 1.48
CA ILE A 5 14.87 13.85 2.78
C ILE A 5 15.83 13.49 3.92
N VAL A 6 16.66 12.46 3.75
CA VAL A 6 17.64 12.06 4.76
C VAL A 6 18.73 13.12 4.94
N LYS A 7 19.17 13.75 3.84
CA LYS A 7 20.17 14.84 3.92
C LYS A 7 19.66 16.10 4.59
N THR A 8 18.39 16.42 4.43
CA THR A 8 17.79 17.59 5.09
C THR A 8 17.57 17.36 6.59
N LEU A 9 17.23 16.13 6.98
CA LEU A 9 17.07 15.77 8.39
C LEU A 9 18.40 15.80 9.15
N THR A 10 19.48 15.31 8.55
CA THR A 10 20.81 15.31 9.17
C THR A 10 21.41 16.72 9.27
N ALA A 11 21.13 17.60 8.32
CA ALA A 11 21.58 18.99 8.38
C ALA A 11 20.89 19.80 9.49
N ALA A 12 19.60 19.54 9.73
CA ALA A 12 18.86 20.21 10.80
C ALA A 12 19.33 19.78 12.20
N THR A 13 19.70 18.52 12.40
CA THR A 13 20.21 18.03 13.68
C THR A 13 21.63 18.52 13.96
N ALA A 14 22.49 18.68 12.96
CA ALA A 14 23.83 19.23 13.12
C ALA A 14 23.83 20.73 13.47
N ALA A 15 22.90 21.50 12.91
CA ALA A 15 22.75 22.92 13.22
C ALA A 15 22.27 23.17 14.65
N LEU A 16 21.42 22.32 15.20
CA LEU A 16 20.97 22.40 16.59
C LEU A 16 22.07 22.09 17.59
N LEU A 17 22.98 21.15 17.26
CA LEU A 17 24.11 20.79 18.14
C LEU A 17 25.18 21.87 18.18
N LEU A 18 25.40 22.61 17.11
CA LEU A 18 26.35 23.72 17.04
C LEU A 18 25.86 24.95 17.78
N ALA A 19 24.56 25.19 17.83
CA ALA A 19 23.99 26.30 18.61
C ALA A 19 24.09 26.08 20.13
N ALA A 20 24.14 24.83 20.58
CA ALA A 20 24.28 24.48 21.98
C ALA A 20 25.73 24.63 22.51
N ALA A 21 26.74 24.60 21.63
CA ALA A 21 28.14 24.64 22.01
C ALA A 21 28.70 26.07 22.21
N SER A 22 27.97 27.13 21.84
CA SER A 22 28.46 28.49 21.82
C SER A 22 27.92 29.41 22.93
N GLY A 23 27.28 28.86 23.97
CA GLY A 23 26.61 29.67 24.98
C GLY A 23 27.20 29.57 26.36
N CYS A 24 27.54 30.75 26.97
CA CYS A 24 27.77 30.91 28.39
C CYS A 24 26.61 30.33 29.21
N THR A 25 26.95 29.69 30.32
CA THR A 25 26.04 29.12 31.33
C THR A 25 25.15 30.17 32.00
N SER A 26 24.16 30.70 31.29
CA SER A 26 23.07 31.43 31.91
C SER A 26 21.87 30.52 32.07
N GLN A 27 21.03 30.76 33.06
CA GLN A 27 19.80 29.99 33.28
C GLN A 27 18.89 29.96 32.05
N ASP A 28 18.90 31.03 31.26
CA ASP A 28 18.17 31.10 29.98
C ASP A 28 18.67 30.09 28.97
N THR A 29 19.96 29.80 28.93
CA THR A 29 20.55 28.82 28.03
C THR A 29 20.15 27.39 28.42
N LEU A 30 20.12 27.10 29.72
CA LEU A 30 19.67 25.81 30.25
C LEU A 30 18.19 25.54 29.90
N ALA A 31 17.33 26.55 30.09
CA ALA A 31 15.92 26.45 29.73
C ALA A 31 15.72 26.20 28.24
N LYS A 32 16.52 26.82 27.38
CA LYS A 32 16.49 26.58 25.92
C LYS A 32 16.98 25.18 25.55
N ILE A 33 17.99 24.69 26.26
CA ILE A 33 18.49 23.30 26.06
C ILE A 33 17.43 22.28 26.47
N ASP A 34 16.76 22.49 27.59
CA ASP A 34 15.68 21.61 28.05
C ASP A 34 14.50 21.64 27.09
N ALA A 35 14.11 22.80 26.58
CA ALA A 35 13.07 22.94 25.57
C ALA A 35 13.45 22.23 24.25
N ALA A 36 14.71 22.37 23.82
CA ALA A 36 15.22 21.69 22.65
C ALA A 36 15.24 20.15 22.82
N ALA A 37 15.63 19.68 24.02
CA ALA A 37 15.61 18.26 24.35
C ALA A 37 14.18 17.69 24.35
N ALA A 38 13.22 18.43 24.89
CA ALA A 38 11.82 18.05 24.88
C ALA A 38 11.27 17.99 23.45
N SER A 39 11.60 18.98 22.62
CA SER A 39 11.22 18.99 21.20
C SER A 39 11.85 17.84 20.43
N ALA A 40 13.09 17.49 20.72
CA ALA A 40 13.77 16.35 20.08
C ALA A 40 13.10 15.02 20.46
N LYS A 41 12.71 14.84 21.72
CA LYS A 41 11.96 13.65 22.16
C LYS A 41 10.58 13.55 21.48
N ALA A 42 9.86 14.65 21.36
CA ALA A 42 8.60 14.71 20.67
C ALA A 42 8.77 14.33 19.19
N ALA A 43 9.80 14.87 18.53
CA ALA A 43 10.11 14.55 17.14
C ALA A 43 10.47 13.06 16.95
N GLN A 44 11.18 12.47 17.91
CA GLN A 44 11.47 11.03 17.88
C GLN A 44 10.20 10.18 18.02
N ALA A 45 9.29 10.57 18.91
CA ALA A 45 8.02 9.89 19.08
C ALA A 45 7.16 9.98 17.81
N ASP A 46 7.09 11.15 17.20
CA ASP A 46 6.37 11.37 15.94
C ASP A 46 6.98 10.56 14.79
N ALA A 47 8.30 10.49 14.71
CA ALA A 47 9.01 9.69 13.73
C ALA A 47 8.74 8.18 13.90
N ALA A 48 8.70 7.71 15.14
CA ALA A 48 8.35 6.32 15.44
C ALA A 48 6.91 6.01 15.07
N ALA A 49 5.98 6.91 15.38
CA ALA A 49 4.57 6.77 15.00
C ALA A 49 4.40 6.78 13.47
N ALA A 50 5.09 7.68 12.78
CA ALA A 50 5.07 7.73 11.32
C ALA A 50 5.63 6.45 10.68
N LYS A 51 6.70 5.89 11.26
CA LYS A 51 7.24 4.61 10.81
C LYS A 51 6.25 3.48 10.99
N ALA A 52 5.62 3.37 12.15
CA ALA A 52 4.60 2.36 12.43
C ALA A 52 3.41 2.48 11.47
N ALA A 53 2.96 3.70 11.17
CA ALA A 53 1.90 3.94 10.21
C ALA A 53 2.31 3.52 8.79
N ALA A 54 3.55 3.81 8.39
CA ALA A 54 4.09 3.40 7.10
C ALA A 54 4.21 1.87 6.97
N ASP A 55 4.66 1.20 8.02
CA ASP A 55 4.75 -0.27 8.05
C ASP A 55 3.35 -0.91 7.95
N SER A 56 2.35 -0.35 8.64
CA SER A 56 0.95 -0.79 8.55
C SER A 56 0.37 -0.56 7.15
N ALA A 57 0.65 0.58 6.54
CA ALA A 57 0.22 0.88 5.18
C ALA A 57 0.86 -0.07 4.16
N ALA A 58 2.13 -0.41 4.33
CA ALA A 58 2.83 -1.38 3.48
C ALA A 58 2.22 -2.78 3.61
N ALA A 59 1.89 -3.22 4.82
CA ALA A 59 1.21 -4.49 5.06
C ALA A 59 -0.18 -4.52 4.40
N SER A 60 -0.96 -3.45 4.54
CA SER A 60 -2.27 -3.32 3.90
C SER A 60 -2.18 -3.34 2.38
N ALA A 61 -1.18 -2.66 1.81
CA ALA A 61 -0.94 -2.67 0.37
C ALA A 61 -0.58 -4.06 -0.14
N SER A 62 0.22 -4.81 0.61
CA SER A 62 0.56 -6.20 0.29
C SER A 62 -0.67 -7.11 0.30
N SER A 63 -1.52 -6.98 1.31
CA SER A 63 -2.79 -7.72 1.38
C SER A 63 -3.71 -7.39 0.22
N ALA A 64 -3.87 -6.11 -0.10
CA ALA A 64 -4.66 -5.66 -1.24
C ALA A 64 -4.14 -6.23 -2.57
N GLY A 65 -2.82 -6.33 -2.73
CA GLY A 65 -2.19 -6.97 -3.89
C GLY A 65 -2.54 -8.46 -4.01
N SER A 66 -2.52 -9.17 -2.88
CA SER A 66 -2.93 -10.59 -2.83
C SER A 66 -4.41 -10.76 -3.17
N ASP A 67 -5.27 -9.92 -2.60
CA ASP A 67 -6.71 -9.95 -2.86
C ASP A 67 -7.01 -9.66 -4.34
N ALA A 68 -6.32 -8.70 -4.93
CA ALA A 68 -6.44 -8.39 -6.35
C ALA A 68 -6.05 -9.58 -7.23
N SER A 69 -4.97 -10.28 -6.88
CA SER A 69 -4.54 -11.49 -7.60
C SER A 69 -5.56 -12.62 -7.48
N ALA A 70 -6.13 -12.82 -6.29
CA ALA A 70 -7.19 -13.79 -6.06
C ALA A 70 -8.46 -13.45 -6.86
N ALA A 71 -8.85 -12.19 -6.88
CA ALA A 71 -9.99 -11.70 -7.66
C ALA A 71 -9.77 -11.91 -9.17
N GLN A 72 -8.56 -11.66 -9.66
CA GLN A 72 -8.20 -11.93 -11.06
C GLN A 72 -8.32 -13.42 -11.40
N SER A 73 -7.84 -14.29 -10.52
CA SER A 73 -7.96 -15.73 -10.68
C SER A 73 -9.42 -16.17 -10.73
N THR A 74 -10.24 -15.67 -9.81
CA THR A 74 -11.69 -15.94 -9.77
C THR A 74 -12.39 -15.46 -11.03
N ALA A 75 -12.05 -14.27 -11.53
CA ALA A 75 -12.61 -13.73 -12.76
C ALA A 75 -12.25 -14.61 -13.98
N ASN A 76 -11.02 -15.11 -14.05
CA ASN A 76 -10.58 -16.01 -15.11
C ASN A 76 -11.35 -17.35 -15.06
N GLN A 77 -11.56 -17.90 -13.87
CA GLN A 77 -12.35 -19.11 -13.69
C GLN A 77 -13.82 -18.90 -14.11
N ALA A 78 -14.39 -17.76 -13.74
CA ALA A 78 -15.76 -17.40 -14.14
C ALA A 78 -15.88 -17.26 -15.67
N LEU A 79 -14.88 -16.67 -16.32
CA LEU A 79 -14.83 -16.55 -17.77
C LEU A 79 -14.77 -17.94 -18.44
N GLN A 80 -13.93 -18.83 -17.94
CA GLN A 80 -13.85 -20.22 -18.46
C GLN A 80 -15.17 -20.98 -18.28
N ALA A 81 -15.81 -20.82 -17.12
CA ALA A 81 -17.12 -21.43 -16.86
C ALA A 81 -18.20 -20.87 -17.79
N ALA A 82 -18.19 -19.57 -18.06
CA ALA A 82 -19.10 -18.93 -19.00
C ALA A 82 -18.89 -19.44 -20.43
N GLN A 83 -17.66 -19.58 -20.86
CA GLN A 83 -17.31 -20.13 -22.18
C GLN A 83 -17.75 -21.59 -22.32
N ALA A 84 -17.54 -22.40 -21.27
CA ALA A 84 -18.00 -23.79 -21.24
C ALA A 84 -19.53 -23.88 -21.32
N SER A 85 -20.24 -23.02 -20.61
CA SER A 85 -21.70 -22.92 -20.67
C SER A 85 -22.19 -22.52 -22.06
N GLN A 86 -21.52 -21.54 -22.69
CA GLN A 86 -21.83 -21.12 -24.06
C GLN A 86 -21.67 -22.28 -25.03
N SER A 87 -20.56 -23.02 -24.96
CA SER A 87 -20.32 -24.18 -25.79
C SER A 87 -21.38 -25.27 -25.60
N CYS A 88 -21.81 -25.48 -24.36
CA CYS A 88 -22.89 -26.43 -24.05
C CYS A 88 -24.21 -26.01 -24.66
N CYS A 89 -24.57 -24.72 -24.58
CA CYS A 89 -25.78 -24.16 -25.19
C CYS A 89 -25.75 -24.30 -26.73
N ASP A 90 -24.62 -23.99 -27.34
CA ASP A 90 -24.44 -24.09 -28.80
C ASP A 90 -24.61 -25.54 -29.27
N ALA A 91 -23.99 -26.50 -28.57
CA ALA A 91 -24.14 -27.93 -28.86
C ALA A 91 -25.58 -28.42 -28.69
N THR A 92 -26.29 -27.91 -27.69
CA THR A 92 -27.70 -28.24 -27.45
C THR A 92 -28.59 -27.69 -28.57
N ASN A 93 -28.39 -26.45 -28.97
CA ASN A 93 -29.09 -25.81 -30.07
C ASN A 93 -28.89 -26.58 -31.38
N GLU A 94 -27.68 -27.01 -31.66
CA GLU A 94 -27.36 -27.84 -32.84
C GLU A 94 -28.08 -29.17 -32.81
N LYS A 95 -28.17 -29.82 -31.66
CA LYS A 95 -28.93 -31.09 -31.51
C LYS A 95 -30.42 -30.88 -31.74
N ILE A 96 -30.98 -29.80 -31.21
CA ILE A 96 -32.38 -29.45 -31.41
C ILE A 96 -32.65 -29.18 -32.89
N ASP A 97 -31.81 -28.40 -33.55
CA ASP A 97 -31.96 -28.14 -35.00
C ASP A 97 -31.91 -29.38 -35.83
N ARG A 98 -30.97 -30.29 -35.53
CA ARG A 98 -30.86 -31.57 -36.21
C ARG A 98 -32.10 -32.47 -36.01
N ALA A 99 -32.58 -32.55 -34.78
CA ALA A 99 -33.78 -33.29 -34.41
C ALA A 99 -35.01 -32.72 -35.12
N PHE A 100 -35.15 -31.39 -35.15
CA PHE A 100 -36.24 -30.71 -35.80
C PHE A 100 -36.23 -30.94 -37.34
N LYS A 101 -35.08 -30.76 -37.97
CA LYS A 101 -34.93 -31.04 -39.43
C LYS A 101 -35.24 -32.48 -39.76
N LYS A 102 -34.81 -33.45 -38.94
CA LYS A 102 -35.11 -34.86 -39.12
C LYS A 102 -36.60 -35.15 -38.97
N SER A 103 -37.27 -34.49 -38.05
CA SER A 103 -38.73 -34.60 -37.83
C SER A 103 -39.54 -34.00 -38.98
N MET A 104 -39.10 -32.89 -39.55
CA MET A 104 -39.77 -32.18 -40.64
C MET A 104 -39.50 -32.80 -42.03
N GLY A 105 -38.39 -33.54 -42.15
CA GLY A 105 -37.99 -34.17 -43.42
C GLY A 105 -38.67 -35.51 -43.73
N LYS A 106 -39.57 -35.93 -42.87
CA LYS A 106 -40.43 -37.09 -43.08
C LYS A 106 -41.82 -36.67 -43.57
#